data_256fd1d8395469fdd8a465d7e465fc8c
#
_entry.id   256fd1d8395469fdd8a465d7e465fc8c
#
_cell.length_a   1.000
_cell.length_b   1.000
_cell.length_c   1.000
_cell.angle_alpha   90.00
_cell.angle_beta   90.00
_cell.angle_gamma   90.00
#
_symmetry.space_group_name_H-M   'P 1'
#
loop_
_entity.id
_entity.type
_entity.pdbx_description
1 polymer ?
#
loop_
_entity_poly.entity_id
_entity_poly.type
_entity_poly.pdbx_seq_one_letter_code
_entity_poly.pdbx_strand_id
1 'polypeptide(L)'
;PALSCSRIKKHYTGDISYAKATLELGVSLHHQLLDLKPEQMNNEAYNVHKAISNHPVAKRIMDGAINEHPMIKEVQIGRHIIEGKAMFDIYNKQLNVIADIKTTSAKTLDVFGSDMIKHYNHIQAVWYSLIAGIDPKNFFYIGVTARSKRIGSTSDSILVYRHNEYEIADAYKLITGYLDTNINELKSHFNSSYKS
;
A
#
# COMPACT_ATOMS: atom_id res chain seq x y z
N PRO A 1 6.54 -18.96 8.08
CA PRO A 1 6.35 -18.02 6.97
C PRO A 1 6.02 -16.62 7.47
N ALA A 2 6.70 -15.59 6.93
CA ALA A 2 6.56 -14.22 7.37
C ALA A 2 5.10 -13.70 7.25
N LEU A 3 4.66 -12.92 8.24
CA LEU A 3 3.31 -12.35 8.28
C LEU A 3 3.16 -11.23 7.25
N SER A 4 2.08 -11.25 6.46
CA SER A 4 1.75 -10.22 5.47
C SER A 4 0.62 -9.32 5.96
N CYS A 5 0.59 -8.08 5.46
CA CYS A 5 -0.50 -7.15 5.71
C CYS A 5 -1.86 -7.72 5.29
N SER A 6 -1.94 -8.41 4.16
CA SER A 6 -3.18 -9.01 3.65
C SER A 6 -3.80 -10.00 4.64
N ARG A 7 -2.98 -10.79 5.38
CA ARG A 7 -3.48 -11.70 6.40
C ARG A 7 -4.09 -10.93 7.59
N ILE A 8 -3.46 -9.84 8.02
CA ILE A 8 -4.00 -8.98 9.09
C ILE A 8 -5.31 -8.33 8.66
N LYS A 9 -5.34 -7.74 7.48
CA LYS A 9 -6.55 -7.10 6.92
C LYS A 9 -7.71 -8.09 6.80
N LYS A 10 -7.46 -9.30 6.29
CA LYS A 10 -8.48 -10.34 6.13
C LYS A 10 -9.18 -10.69 7.45
N HIS A 11 -8.48 -10.63 8.57
CA HIS A 11 -9.07 -10.87 9.90
C HIS A 11 -10.23 -9.90 10.20
N TYR A 12 -10.11 -8.63 9.78
CA TYR A 12 -11.12 -7.60 10.05
C TYR A 12 -12.14 -7.44 8.92
N THR A 13 -11.74 -7.74 7.69
CA THR A 13 -12.60 -7.53 6.52
C THR A 13 -13.34 -8.78 6.07
N GLY A 14 -12.90 -9.97 6.51
CA GLY A 14 -13.30 -11.22 5.89
C GLY A 14 -12.78 -11.32 4.44
N ASP A 15 -13.42 -12.15 3.63
CA ASP A 15 -13.11 -12.26 2.20
C ASP A 15 -13.86 -11.15 1.43
N ILE A 16 -13.16 -10.02 1.17
CA ILE A 16 -13.72 -8.97 0.31
C ILE A 16 -13.62 -9.43 -1.14
N SER A 17 -14.75 -9.60 -1.78
CA SER A 17 -14.87 -9.82 -3.22
C SER A 17 -14.89 -8.46 -3.93
N TYR A 18 -13.82 -8.13 -4.66
CA TYR A 18 -13.85 -7.01 -5.61
C TYR A 18 -14.40 -7.49 -6.95
N ALA A 19 -15.08 -6.60 -7.69
CA ALA A 19 -15.46 -6.90 -9.06
C ALA A 19 -14.20 -7.25 -9.87
N LYS A 20 -14.20 -8.41 -10.54
CA LYS A 20 -13.03 -8.95 -11.27
C LYS A 20 -12.40 -7.93 -12.21
N ALA A 21 -13.23 -7.20 -12.96
CA ALA A 21 -12.77 -6.16 -13.89
C ALA A 21 -12.03 -4.99 -13.20
N THR A 22 -12.44 -4.61 -11.98
CA THR A 22 -11.77 -3.55 -11.21
C THR A 22 -10.40 -4.02 -10.71
N LEU A 23 -10.31 -5.27 -10.28
CA LEU A 23 -9.06 -5.88 -9.85
C LEU A 23 -8.08 -6.01 -11.02
N GLU A 24 -8.53 -6.50 -12.17
CA GLU A 24 -7.71 -6.67 -13.37
C GLU A 24 -7.17 -5.34 -13.89
N LEU A 25 -8.00 -4.29 -13.89
CA LEU A 25 -7.57 -2.94 -14.26
C LEU A 25 -6.49 -2.42 -13.30
N GLY A 26 -6.69 -2.58 -11.99
CA GLY A 26 -5.73 -2.16 -10.98
C GLY A 26 -4.38 -2.87 -11.15
N VAL A 27 -4.39 -4.19 -11.29
CA VAL A 27 -3.16 -5.00 -11.47
C VAL A 27 -2.44 -4.62 -12.77
N SER A 28 -3.17 -4.47 -13.89
CA SER A 28 -2.57 -4.08 -15.17
C SER A 28 -1.95 -2.69 -15.12
N LEU A 29 -2.64 -1.72 -14.51
CA LEU A 29 -2.12 -0.36 -14.37
C LEU A 29 -0.87 -0.33 -13.47
N HIS A 30 -0.89 -1.05 -12.36
CA HIS A 30 0.22 -1.19 -11.43
C HIS A 30 1.48 -1.69 -12.15
N HIS A 31 1.38 -2.85 -12.82
CA HIS A 31 2.47 -3.42 -13.60
C HIS A 31 3.04 -2.42 -14.62
N GLN A 32 2.18 -1.73 -15.38
CA GLN A 32 2.64 -0.79 -16.39
C GLN A 32 3.34 0.44 -15.79
N LEU A 33 2.86 0.96 -14.66
CA LEU A 33 3.43 2.15 -14.03
C LEU A 33 4.75 1.89 -13.31
N LEU A 34 4.94 0.68 -12.78
CA LEU A 34 6.08 0.35 -11.92
C LEU A 34 7.19 -0.41 -12.65
N ASP A 35 6.84 -1.23 -13.65
CA ASP A 35 7.79 -2.13 -14.32
C ASP A 35 8.17 -1.69 -15.74
N LEU A 36 7.31 -0.91 -16.42
CA LEU A 36 7.53 -0.53 -17.80
C LEU A 36 8.07 0.90 -17.94
N LYS A 37 8.87 1.11 -18.97
CA LYS A 37 9.24 2.45 -19.40
C LYS A 37 8.07 3.14 -20.11
N PRO A 38 7.98 4.48 -20.10
CA PRO A 38 6.85 5.21 -20.70
C PRO A 38 6.52 4.81 -22.13
N GLU A 39 7.53 4.51 -22.95
CA GLU A 39 7.36 4.09 -24.34
C GLU A 39 6.79 2.67 -24.52
N GLN A 40 6.74 1.88 -23.46
CA GLN A 40 6.21 0.52 -23.44
C GLN A 40 4.79 0.46 -22.86
N MET A 41 4.31 1.57 -22.29
CA MET A 41 3.00 1.67 -21.66
C MET A 41 1.89 1.76 -22.71
N ASN A 42 0.71 1.24 -22.39
CA ASN A 42 -0.46 1.57 -23.17
C ASN A 42 -0.89 3.05 -22.94
N ASN A 43 -1.80 3.55 -23.77
CA ASN A 43 -2.22 4.95 -23.69
C ASN A 43 -2.79 5.35 -22.33
N GLU A 44 -3.48 4.44 -21.64
CA GLU A 44 -4.08 4.69 -20.32
C GLU A 44 -2.98 4.85 -19.26
N ALA A 45 -2.07 3.88 -19.15
CA ALA A 45 -0.95 3.94 -18.21
C ALA A 45 -0.01 5.12 -18.50
N TYR A 46 0.24 5.43 -19.77
CA TYR A 46 1.02 6.60 -20.17
C TYR A 46 0.38 7.91 -19.70
N ASN A 47 -0.94 8.06 -19.85
CA ASN A 47 -1.66 9.23 -19.35
C ASN A 47 -1.58 9.37 -17.83
N VAL A 48 -1.68 8.26 -17.10
CA VAL A 48 -1.50 8.24 -15.63
C VAL A 48 -0.07 8.62 -15.27
N HIS A 49 0.93 8.02 -15.92
CA HIS A 49 2.33 8.37 -15.71
C HIS A 49 2.58 9.87 -15.92
N LYS A 50 2.02 10.45 -16.98
CA LYS A 50 2.08 11.88 -17.24
C LYS A 50 1.39 12.71 -16.16
N ALA A 51 0.22 12.27 -15.68
CA ALA A 51 -0.50 12.94 -14.60
C ALA A 51 0.30 12.94 -13.29
N ILE A 52 0.90 11.80 -12.92
CA ILE A 52 1.80 11.66 -11.76
C ILE A 52 3.02 12.58 -11.92
N SER A 53 3.65 12.61 -13.10
CA SER A 53 4.82 13.44 -13.38
C SER A 53 4.51 14.94 -13.35
N ASN A 54 3.27 15.33 -13.56
CA ASN A 54 2.79 16.73 -13.44
C ASN A 54 2.32 17.09 -12.01
N HIS A 55 2.11 16.11 -11.14
CA HIS A 55 1.70 16.37 -9.76
C HIS A 55 2.93 16.53 -8.86
N PRO A 56 3.16 17.72 -8.26
CA PRO A 56 4.45 18.04 -7.63
C PRO A 56 4.85 17.08 -6.50
N VAL A 57 3.88 16.67 -5.68
CA VAL A 57 4.16 15.76 -4.55
C VAL A 57 4.38 14.32 -5.04
N ALA A 58 3.48 13.81 -5.91
CA ALA A 58 3.60 12.44 -6.42
C ALA A 58 4.90 12.27 -7.23
N LYS A 59 5.22 13.23 -8.11
CA LYS A 59 6.49 13.24 -8.84
C LYS A 59 7.68 13.14 -7.89
N ARG A 60 7.73 14.00 -6.86
CA ARG A 60 8.84 14.00 -5.89
C ARG A 60 8.99 12.67 -5.16
N ILE A 61 7.88 12.00 -4.82
CA ILE A 61 7.88 10.68 -4.17
C ILE A 61 8.48 9.62 -5.12
N MET A 62 8.13 9.67 -6.40
CA MET A 62 8.57 8.69 -7.39
C MET A 62 9.98 8.92 -7.92
N ASP A 63 10.45 10.18 -7.96
CA ASP A 63 11.79 10.51 -8.47
C ASP A 63 12.88 9.81 -7.64
N GLY A 64 13.64 8.91 -8.26
CA GLY A 64 14.72 8.14 -7.62
C GLY A 64 14.26 7.03 -6.68
N ALA A 65 12.97 6.68 -6.69
CA ALA A 65 12.43 5.56 -5.93
C ALA A 65 12.80 4.21 -6.54
N ILE A 66 12.75 3.17 -5.72
CA ILE A 66 12.80 1.76 -6.12
C ILE A 66 11.37 1.26 -6.18
N ASN A 67 10.97 0.70 -7.31
CA ASN A 67 9.66 0.12 -7.51
C ASN A 67 9.65 -1.38 -7.14
N GLU A 68 8.48 -1.90 -6.75
CA GLU A 68 8.25 -3.33 -6.45
C GLU A 68 9.31 -3.92 -5.51
N HIS A 69 9.63 -3.19 -4.42
CA HIS A 69 10.70 -3.59 -3.51
C HIS A 69 10.23 -4.58 -2.43
N PRO A 70 10.62 -5.86 -2.49
CA PRO A 70 10.29 -6.83 -1.46
C PRO A 70 11.16 -6.61 -0.21
N MET A 71 10.56 -6.76 0.97
CA MET A 71 11.29 -6.76 2.23
C MET A 71 10.70 -7.77 3.20
N ILE A 72 11.59 -8.49 3.88
CA ILE A 72 11.26 -9.35 5.02
C ILE A 72 12.12 -8.89 6.18
N LYS A 73 11.50 -8.65 7.33
CA LYS A 73 12.21 -8.17 8.51
C LYS A 73 11.48 -8.56 9.78
N GLU A 74 12.24 -8.83 10.83
CA GLU A 74 11.70 -8.94 12.17
C GLU A 74 11.24 -7.56 12.65
N VAL A 75 10.00 -7.47 13.12
CA VAL A 75 9.39 -6.26 13.64
C VAL A 75 8.89 -6.49 15.07
N GLN A 76 9.06 -5.48 15.92
CA GLN A 76 8.48 -5.46 17.24
C GLN A 76 7.25 -4.56 17.26
N ILE A 77 6.12 -5.08 17.77
CA ILE A 77 4.91 -4.32 17.99
C ILE A 77 4.29 -4.72 19.34
N GLY A 78 4.22 -3.75 20.26
CA GLY A 78 3.88 -4.03 21.64
C GLY A 78 4.86 -5.06 22.25
N ARG A 79 4.31 -6.15 22.79
CA ARG A 79 5.09 -7.29 23.35
C ARG A 79 5.47 -8.36 22.32
N HIS A 80 5.04 -8.21 21.08
CA HIS A 80 5.24 -9.22 20.05
C HIS A 80 6.44 -8.89 19.18
N ILE A 81 7.25 -9.93 18.91
CA ILE A 81 8.32 -9.92 17.91
C ILE A 81 7.91 -10.94 16.86
N ILE A 82 7.85 -10.52 15.60
CA ILE A 82 7.39 -11.36 14.50
C ILE A 82 8.09 -11.01 13.21
N GLU A 83 8.36 -12.00 12.38
CA GLU A 83 8.84 -11.79 11.02
C GLU A 83 7.70 -11.29 10.13
N GLY A 84 7.85 -10.08 9.62
CA GLY A 84 6.91 -9.44 8.70
C GLY A 84 7.45 -9.41 7.29
N LYS A 85 6.53 -9.45 6.30
CA LYS A 85 6.86 -9.25 4.89
C LYS A 85 6.00 -8.17 4.26
N ALA A 86 6.63 -7.42 3.35
CA ALA A 86 5.99 -6.39 2.54
C ALA A 86 6.52 -6.43 1.11
N MET A 87 5.72 -5.94 0.17
CA MET A 87 6.11 -5.54 -1.16
C MET A 87 5.73 -4.07 -1.29
N PHE A 88 6.73 -3.20 -1.38
CA PHE A 88 6.48 -1.77 -1.53
C PHE A 88 6.34 -1.44 -3.00
N ASP A 89 5.23 -0.85 -3.41
CA ASP A 89 5.06 -0.36 -4.78
C ASP A 89 6.16 0.65 -5.11
N ILE A 90 6.40 1.58 -4.19
CA ILE A 90 7.36 2.68 -4.32
C ILE A 90 8.12 2.82 -2.99
N TYR A 91 9.44 2.71 -3.04
CA TYR A 91 10.31 2.94 -1.89
C TYR A 91 11.37 3.98 -2.22
N ASN A 92 11.21 5.19 -1.72
CA ASN A 92 12.17 6.28 -1.88
C ASN A 92 13.06 6.38 -0.64
N LYS A 93 14.25 5.76 -0.71
CA LYS A 93 15.21 5.74 0.40
C LYS A 93 15.76 7.12 0.73
N GLN A 94 15.95 7.99 -0.27
CA GLN A 94 16.51 9.33 -0.07
C GLN A 94 15.57 10.23 0.72
N LEU A 95 14.26 10.10 0.46
CA LEU A 95 13.22 10.85 1.15
C LEU A 95 12.72 10.15 2.42
N ASN A 96 13.15 8.90 2.65
CA ASN A 96 12.62 8.03 3.71
C ASN A 96 11.10 7.88 3.63
N VAL A 97 10.58 7.56 2.44
CA VAL A 97 9.16 7.50 2.11
C VAL A 97 8.82 6.18 1.44
N ILE A 98 7.66 5.65 1.80
CA ILE A 98 6.98 4.58 1.05
C ILE A 98 5.71 5.17 0.43
N ALA A 99 5.37 4.72 -0.77
CA ALA A 99 4.07 4.99 -1.33
C ALA A 99 3.47 3.74 -1.99
N ASP A 100 2.15 3.75 -2.09
CA ASP A 100 1.34 2.69 -2.69
C ASP A 100 0.34 3.32 -3.66
N ILE A 101 0.24 2.76 -4.87
CA ILE A 101 -0.64 3.28 -5.91
C ILE A 101 -2.01 2.59 -5.80
N LYS A 102 -3.06 3.39 -5.75
CA LYS A 102 -4.45 2.90 -5.71
C LYS A 102 -5.28 3.48 -6.85
N THR A 103 -5.94 2.61 -7.61
CA THR A 103 -7.04 3.07 -8.46
C THR A 103 -8.25 3.43 -7.61
N THR A 104 -8.89 4.56 -7.89
CA THR A 104 -10.03 5.03 -7.10
C THR A 104 -11.07 5.73 -7.97
N SER A 105 -12.34 5.68 -7.55
CA SER A 105 -13.42 6.51 -8.11
C SER A 105 -13.62 7.81 -7.33
N ALA A 106 -12.88 8.02 -6.24
CA ALA A 106 -12.96 9.22 -5.43
C ALA A 106 -12.61 10.46 -6.25
N LYS A 107 -13.36 11.54 -6.05
CA LYS A 107 -13.14 12.83 -6.74
C LYS A 107 -12.43 13.85 -5.87
N THR A 108 -12.39 13.61 -4.56
CA THR A 108 -11.80 14.50 -3.57
C THR A 108 -10.92 13.71 -2.62
N LEU A 109 -9.99 14.42 -1.97
CA LEU A 109 -9.08 13.82 -1.01
C LEU A 109 -9.82 13.25 0.21
N ASP A 110 -10.90 13.90 0.67
CA ASP A 110 -11.69 13.45 1.81
C ASP A 110 -12.40 12.11 1.53
N VAL A 111 -12.98 11.97 0.32
CA VAL A 111 -13.61 10.71 -0.10
C VAL A 111 -12.55 9.62 -0.24
N PHE A 112 -11.41 9.94 -0.82
CA PHE A 112 -10.30 8.98 -0.95
C PHE A 112 -9.78 8.54 0.42
N GLY A 113 -9.55 9.48 1.36
CA GLY A 113 -9.15 9.17 2.73
C GLY A 113 -10.16 8.27 3.44
N SER A 114 -11.45 8.57 3.32
CA SER A 114 -12.53 7.74 3.88
C SER A 114 -12.52 6.31 3.32
N ASP A 115 -12.28 6.16 2.01
CA ASP A 115 -12.13 4.84 1.38
C ASP A 115 -10.89 4.10 1.91
N MET A 116 -9.76 4.81 2.17
CA MET A 116 -8.58 4.19 2.76
C MET A 116 -8.85 3.59 4.13
N ILE A 117 -9.61 4.26 4.98
CA ILE A 117 -10.02 3.75 6.30
C ILE A 117 -11.02 2.61 6.17
N LYS A 118 -12.05 2.78 5.37
CA LYS A 118 -13.09 1.77 5.12
C LYS A 118 -12.50 0.41 4.68
N HIS A 119 -11.43 0.45 3.89
CA HIS A 119 -10.74 -0.74 3.40
C HIS A 119 -9.52 -1.14 4.25
N TYR A 120 -9.41 -0.64 5.47
CA TYR A 120 -8.31 -0.95 6.41
C TYR A 120 -6.91 -0.72 5.80
N ASN A 121 -6.75 0.27 4.93
CA ASN A 121 -5.46 0.58 4.34
C ASN A 121 -4.49 1.22 5.35
N HIS A 122 -4.98 1.88 6.41
CA HIS A 122 -4.16 2.35 7.52
C HIS A 122 -3.34 1.21 8.18
N ILE A 123 -3.86 -0.02 8.21
CA ILE A 123 -3.10 -1.20 8.63
C ILE A 123 -1.89 -1.42 7.69
N GLN A 124 -2.09 -1.28 6.37
CA GLN A 124 -1.00 -1.45 5.40
C GLN A 124 0.08 -0.37 5.61
N ALA A 125 -0.32 0.88 5.80
CA ALA A 125 0.60 1.97 6.04
C ALA A 125 1.49 1.73 7.26
N VAL A 126 0.90 1.33 8.40
CA VAL A 126 1.65 1.04 9.62
C VAL A 126 2.51 -0.22 9.46
N TRP A 127 1.94 -1.32 8.94
CA TRP A 127 2.66 -2.58 8.80
C TRP A 127 3.89 -2.46 7.89
N TYR A 128 3.73 -1.79 6.75
CA TYR A 128 4.82 -1.57 5.80
C TYR A 128 5.89 -0.64 6.37
N SER A 129 5.47 0.39 7.09
CA SER A 129 6.40 1.32 7.75
C SER A 129 7.23 0.65 8.83
N LEU A 130 6.63 -0.25 9.63
CA LEU A 130 7.34 -1.05 10.62
C LEU A 130 8.42 -1.93 9.97
N ILE A 131 8.08 -2.60 8.87
CA ILE A 131 9.03 -3.45 8.14
C ILE A 131 10.16 -2.61 7.54
N ALA A 132 9.86 -1.46 6.96
CA ALA A 132 10.87 -0.55 6.41
C ALA A 132 11.71 0.14 7.50
N GLY A 133 11.18 0.26 8.73
CA GLY A 133 11.81 1.03 9.80
C GLY A 133 11.68 2.53 9.62
N ILE A 134 10.55 3.00 9.06
CA ILE A 134 10.22 4.40 8.85
C ILE A 134 9.01 4.82 9.69
N ASP A 135 8.84 6.15 9.89
CA ASP A 135 7.64 6.68 10.52
C ASP A 135 6.41 6.43 9.61
N PRO A 136 5.29 5.87 10.10
CA PRO A 136 4.05 5.72 9.32
C PRO A 136 3.50 7.02 8.71
N LYS A 137 3.85 8.18 9.24
CA LYS A 137 3.54 9.49 8.64
C LYS A 137 4.23 9.71 7.29
N ASN A 138 5.26 8.93 6.98
CA ASN A 138 5.98 8.93 5.71
C ASN A 138 5.48 7.88 4.73
N PHE A 139 4.32 7.27 5.01
CA PHE A 139 3.62 6.41 4.07
C PHE A 139 2.54 7.21 3.33
N PHE A 140 2.56 7.14 2.00
CA PHE A 140 1.63 7.86 1.13
C PHE A 140 0.81 6.91 0.26
N TYR A 141 -0.43 7.28 0.00
CA TYR A 141 -1.24 6.69 -1.05
C TYR A 141 -1.32 7.65 -2.23
N ILE A 142 -0.99 7.14 -3.42
CA ILE A 142 -1.16 7.87 -4.68
C ILE A 142 -2.42 7.31 -5.33
N GLY A 143 -3.54 8.01 -5.12
CA GLY A 143 -4.83 7.70 -5.74
C GLY A 143 -4.85 8.16 -7.19
N VAL A 144 -5.12 7.21 -8.09
CA VAL A 144 -5.32 7.48 -9.50
C VAL A 144 -6.82 7.40 -9.79
N THR A 145 -7.44 8.53 -10.14
CA THR A 145 -8.87 8.55 -10.42
C THR A 145 -9.17 7.90 -11.75
N ALA A 146 -9.74 6.68 -11.70
CA ALA A 146 -10.29 5.99 -12.86
C ALA A 146 -11.75 6.40 -13.02
N ARG A 147 -12.06 7.26 -13.99
CA ARG A 147 -13.44 7.47 -14.45
C ARG A 147 -13.68 6.51 -15.61
N SER A 148 -14.87 5.88 -15.62
CA SER A 148 -15.33 4.97 -16.67
C SER A 148 -14.77 5.34 -18.06
N LYS A 149 -13.76 4.62 -18.54
CA LYS A 149 -13.13 4.69 -19.86
C LYS A 149 -12.25 5.92 -20.18
N ARG A 150 -11.97 6.86 -19.25
CA ARG A 150 -11.01 7.96 -19.48
C ARG A 150 -10.28 8.27 -18.17
N ILE A 151 -9.02 7.87 -18.08
CA ILE A 151 -8.12 8.40 -17.07
C ILE A 151 -7.64 9.76 -17.57
N GLY A 152 -7.91 10.80 -16.78
CA GLY A 152 -7.45 12.14 -17.11
C GLY A 152 -5.92 12.23 -17.07
N SER A 153 -5.35 12.93 -18.06
CA SER A 153 -3.91 13.21 -18.12
C SER A 153 -3.49 14.46 -17.32
N THR A 154 -4.34 14.94 -16.42
CA THR A 154 -4.13 16.16 -15.64
C THR A 154 -3.74 15.82 -14.19
N SER A 155 -2.97 16.70 -13.54
CA SER A 155 -2.61 16.58 -12.12
C SER A 155 -3.82 16.42 -11.20
N ASP A 156 -5.00 16.96 -11.59
CA ASP A 156 -6.25 16.87 -10.83
C ASP A 156 -6.83 15.44 -10.78
N SER A 157 -6.30 14.50 -11.57
CA SER A 157 -6.65 13.09 -11.50
C SER A 157 -5.81 12.30 -10.47
N ILE A 158 -4.86 12.96 -9.81
CA ILE A 158 -3.98 12.37 -8.81
C ILE A 158 -4.34 12.92 -7.43
N LEU A 159 -4.59 12.02 -6.50
CA LEU A 159 -4.84 12.30 -5.10
C LEU A 159 -3.69 11.76 -4.27
N VAL A 160 -3.02 12.60 -3.49
CA VAL A 160 -1.94 12.16 -2.60
C VAL A 160 -2.42 12.25 -1.16
N TYR A 161 -2.56 11.10 -0.50
CA TYR A 161 -3.10 10.98 0.84
C TYR A 161 -2.09 10.34 1.79
N ARG A 162 -2.12 10.75 3.06
CA ARG A 162 -1.43 10.08 4.16
C ARG A 162 -2.33 10.04 5.39
N HIS A 163 -2.19 9.02 6.20
CA HIS A 163 -2.95 8.87 7.43
C HIS A 163 -2.54 9.90 8.49
N ASN A 164 -3.52 10.35 9.25
CA ASN A 164 -3.31 11.19 10.43
C ASN A 164 -2.93 10.34 11.66
N GLU A 165 -2.61 10.99 12.77
CA GLU A 165 -2.14 10.32 14.01
C GLU A 165 -3.21 9.38 14.60
N TYR A 166 -4.48 9.73 14.52
CA TYR A 166 -5.56 8.90 15.05
C TYR A 166 -5.75 7.62 14.24
N GLU A 167 -5.68 7.72 12.92
CA GLU A 167 -5.77 6.57 12.00
C GLU A 167 -4.56 5.65 12.15
N ILE A 168 -3.36 6.21 12.34
CA ILE A 168 -2.15 5.46 12.63
C ILE A 168 -2.28 4.73 13.99
N ALA A 169 -2.75 5.41 15.02
CA ALA A 169 -2.95 4.80 16.34
C ALA A 169 -3.98 3.67 16.30
N ASP A 170 -5.07 3.85 15.56
CA ASP A 170 -6.07 2.80 15.34
C ASP A 170 -5.47 1.57 14.64
N ALA A 171 -4.67 1.78 13.60
CA ALA A 171 -3.97 0.70 12.92
C ALA A 171 -3.05 -0.09 13.85
N TYR A 172 -2.27 0.59 14.71
CA TYR A 172 -1.44 -0.08 15.72
C TYR A 172 -2.29 -0.94 16.67
N LYS A 173 -3.43 -0.43 17.14
CA LYS A 173 -4.35 -1.16 18.00
C LYS A 173 -4.89 -2.41 17.30
N LEU A 174 -5.31 -2.29 16.04
CA LEU A 174 -5.81 -3.41 15.26
C LEU A 174 -4.72 -4.47 15.02
N ILE A 175 -3.51 -4.08 14.63
CA ILE A 175 -2.40 -5.03 14.43
C ILE A 175 -2.06 -5.74 15.75
N THR A 176 -1.98 -5.01 16.86
CA THR A 176 -1.71 -5.61 18.18
C THR A 176 -2.81 -6.58 18.59
N GLY A 177 -4.08 -6.21 18.43
CA GLY A 177 -5.23 -7.08 18.71
C GLY A 177 -5.22 -8.36 17.87
N TYR A 178 -4.86 -8.26 16.58
CA TYR A 178 -4.66 -9.42 15.71
C TYR A 178 -3.57 -10.34 16.25
N LEU A 179 -2.42 -9.79 16.64
CA LEU A 179 -1.30 -10.58 17.17
C LEU A 179 -1.65 -11.22 18.52
N ASP A 180 -2.30 -10.49 19.42
CA ASP A 180 -2.74 -11.04 20.72
C ASP A 180 -3.64 -12.28 20.54
N THR A 181 -4.49 -12.27 19.53
CA THR A 181 -5.41 -13.37 19.24
C THR A 181 -4.74 -14.55 18.53
N ASN A 182 -3.81 -14.27 17.59
CA ASN A 182 -3.34 -15.27 16.63
C ASN A 182 -1.87 -15.69 16.83
N ILE A 183 -1.15 -15.16 17.83
CA ILE A 183 0.30 -15.35 17.98
C ILE A 183 0.72 -16.82 18.13
N ASN A 184 -0.10 -17.63 18.83
CA ASN A 184 0.22 -19.04 19.06
C ASN A 184 0.14 -19.85 17.76
N GLU A 185 -0.86 -19.60 16.93
CA GLU A 185 -0.98 -20.19 15.60
C GLU A 185 0.18 -19.77 14.69
N LEU A 186 0.51 -18.48 14.69
CA LEU A 186 1.64 -17.96 13.92
C LEU A 186 2.94 -18.64 14.32
N LYS A 187 3.25 -18.76 15.63
CA LYS A 187 4.46 -19.42 16.14
C LYS A 187 4.51 -20.91 15.81
N SER A 188 3.40 -21.63 15.83
CA SER A 188 3.37 -23.05 15.47
C SER A 188 3.75 -23.27 14.01
N HIS A 189 3.31 -22.40 13.11
CA HIS A 189 3.70 -22.44 11.69
C HIS A 189 5.19 -22.14 11.47
N PHE A 190 5.80 -21.23 12.26
CA PHE A 190 7.23 -20.97 12.20
C PHE A 190 8.04 -22.20 12.59
N ASN A 191 7.70 -22.85 13.72
CA ASN A 191 8.44 -23.99 14.23
C ASN A 191 8.33 -25.24 13.33
N SER A 192 7.27 -25.41 12.57
CA SER A 192 7.11 -26.53 11.62
C SER A 192 7.94 -26.38 10.35
N SER A 193 8.21 -25.14 9.92
CA SER A 193 8.96 -24.87 8.68
C SER A 193 10.47 -25.02 8.81
N TYR A 194 11.02 -25.08 10.04
CA TYR A 194 12.44 -25.31 10.32
C TYR A 194 12.78 -26.77 10.62
N LYS A 195 11.79 -27.69 10.60
CA LYS A 195 11.99 -29.11 10.90
C LYS A 195 11.91 -30.03 9.66
N SER A 196 11.80 -29.44 8.46
CA SER A 196 11.76 -30.19 7.19
C SER A 196 13.03 -29.99 6.37
#